data_6354bd866bc60198c9bb5e15753f4238
#
_entry.id   6354bd866bc60198c9bb5e15753f4238
#
_cell.length_a   1.000
_cell.length_b   1.000
_cell.length_c   1.000
_cell.angle_alpha   90.00
_cell.angle_beta   90.00
_cell.angle_gamma   90.00
#
_symmetry.space_group_name_H-M   'P 1'
#
loop_
_entity.id
_entity.type
_entity.pdbx_description
1 polymer ?
#
loop_
_entity_poly.entity_id
_entity_poly.type
_entity_poly.pdbx_seq_one_letter_code
_entity_poly.pdbx_strand_id
1 'polypeptide(L)'
;NIIFVKKDDYILKVEAASKMESALKILKNEIGRDFEWLDRDPFDTRLVFNRRFSPLLTDIGKYQAKATVLKPNFAAFVIDQFTKAGLQEGDTIAISMTGSMPGANIAVLIASEVMGLHYVSISSMGASEWGATDLNASWPRMEKILYKNKLIKHTSNKFSYGGAADYVKKGFKSRQDYGGFNQREKLDSLIQSIYPNTPLNELLLLSNLDSNNDQFPMNSIEDDECLPIGREYYALPISVARRLEVYESEAL
;
A
#
# COMPACT_ATOMS: atom_id res chain seq x y z
N ASN A 1 31.88 -22.34 -21.17
CA ASN A 1 31.26 -22.97 -19.99
C ASN A 1 30.73 -21.85 -19.10
N ILE A 2 29.41 -21.80 -18.91
CA ILE A 2 28.76 -20.90 -17.95
C ILE A 2 28.83 -21.61 -16.59
N ILE A 3 29.50 -20.99 -15.63
CA ILE A 3 29.57 -21.48 -14.27
C ILE A 3 28.51 -20.73 -13.46
N PHE A 4 27.52 -21.46 -12.93
CA PHE A 4 26.55 -20.92 -12.01
C PHE A 4 27.12 -21.01 -10.59
N VAL A 5 27.33 -19.85 -9.97
CA VAL A 5 27.75 -19.75 -8.57
C VAL A 5 26.53 -19.36 -7.73
N LYS A 6 26.19 -20.15 -6.72
CA LYS A 6 25.18 -19.76 -5.73
C LYS A 6 25.74 -18.65 -4.87
N LYS A 7 25.00 -17.55 -4.75
CA LYS A 7 25.32 -16.48 -3.80
C LYS A 7 24.95 -16.92 -2.36
N ASP A 8 25.55 -16.28 -1.38
CA ASP A 8 25.30 -16.58 0.04
C ASP A 8 23.82 -16.42 0.43
N ASP A 9 23.12 -15.47 -0.19
CA ASP A 9 21.70 -15.17 0.00
C ASP A 9 20.74 -16.09 -0.80
N TYR A 10 21.26 -17.12 -1.51
CA TYR A 10 20.46 -17.98 -2.39
C TYR A 10 19.29 -18.66 -1.65
N ILE A 11 19.55 -19.17 -0.45
CA ILE A 11 18.52 -19.88 0.34
C ILE A 11 17.41 -18.92 0.75
N LEU A 12 17.75 -17.72 1.23
CA LEU A 12 16.78 -16.70 1.59
C LEU A 12 15.91 -16.28 0.38
N LYS A 13 16.52 -16.17 -0.80
CA LYS A 13 15.80 -15.86 -2.05
C LYS A 13 14.78 -16.93 -2.43
N VAL A 14 15.15 -18.21 -2.31
CA VAL A 14 14.25 -19.34 -2.59
C VAL A 14 13.10 -19.35 -1.57
N GLU A 15 13.41 -19.17 -0.30
CA GLU A 15 12.41 -19.11 0.76
C GLU A 15 11.43 -17.95 0.56
N ALA A 16 11.94 -16.75 0.27
CA ALA A 16 11.11 -15.57 0.03
C ALA A 16 10.18 -15.76 -1.18
N ALA A 17 10.68 -16.33 -2.29
CA ALA A 17 9.85 -16.62 -3.45
C ALA A 17 8.75 -17.64 -3.11
N SER A 18 9.06 -18.71 -2.38
CA SER A 18 8.10 -19.73 -1.96
C SER A 18 7.04 -19.17 -1.00
N LYS A 19 7.44 -18.35 -0.02
CA LYS A 19 6.50 -17.68 0.90
C LYS A 19 5.61 -16.68 0.15
N MET A 20 6.15 -15.92 -0.80
CA MET A 20 5.34 -15.02 -1.63
C MET A 20 4.34 -15.79 -2.49
N GLU A 21 4.72 -16.91 -3.09
CA GLU A 21 3.78 -17.77 -3.83
C GLU A 21 2.63 -18.23 -2.92
N SER A 22 2.94 -18.65 -1.70
CA SER A 22 1.93 -19.05 -0.70
C SER A 22 1.02 -17.88 -0.32
N ALA A 23 1.58 -16.69 -0.13
CA ALA A 23 0.83 -15.47 0.17
C ALA A 23 -0.16 -15.13 -0.95
N LEU A 24 0.31 -15.17 -2.20
CA LEU A 24 -0.53 -14.92 -3.38
C LEU A 24 -1.68 -15.94 -3.50
N LYS A 25 -1.42 -17.22 -3.25
CA LYS A 25 -2.45 -18.27 -3.24
C LYS A 25 -3.49 -18.06 -2.15
N ILE A 26 -3.08 -17.69 -0.93
CA ILE A 26 -3.99 -17.40 0.18
C ILE A 26 -4.87 -16.20 -0.16
N LEU A 27 -4.28 -15.09 -0.61
CA LEU A 27 -5.02 -13.89 -1.00
C LEU A 27 -5.99 -14.18 -2.14
N LYS A 28 -5.58 -14.93 -3.17
CA LYS A 28 -6.44 -15.38 -4.26
C LYS A 28 -7.67 -16.14 -3.74
N ASN A 29 -7.48 -17.03 -2.79
CA ASN A 29 -8.56 -17.86 -2.25
C ASN A 29 -9.51 -17.08 -1.34
N GLU A 30 -9.01 -16.14 -0.54
CA GLU A 30 -9.82 -15.39 0.41
C GLU A 30 -10.53 -14.18 -0.22
N ILE A 31 -9.88 -13.51 -1.17
CA ILE A 31 -10.42 -12.33 -1.84
C ILE A 31 -11.19 -12.73 -3.10
N GLY A 32 -10.76 -13.79 -3.75
CA GLY A 32 -11.10 -14.15 -5.11
C GLY A 32 -12.46 -14.75 -5.37
N ARG A 33 -13.31 -14.95 -4.35
CA ARG A 33 -14.53 -15.76 -4.53
C ARG A 33 -15.68 -15.05 -5.23
N ASP A 34 -15.72 -13.71 -5.22
CA ASP A 34 -16.89 -12.91 -5.61
C ASP A 34 -16.63 -11.89 -6.73
N PHE A 35 -15.57 -12.06 -7.53
CA PHE A 35 -15.19 -11.05 -8.53
C PHE A 35 -15.28 -11.56 -9.96
N GLU A 36 -15.84 -10.73 -10.87
CA GLU A 36 -15.62 -10.87 -12.30
C GLU A 36 -14.15 -10.56 -12.61
N TRP A 37 -13.44 -11.57 -13.08
CA TRP A 37 -12.01 -11.47 -13.33
C TRP A 37 -11.73 -10.80 -14.67
N LEU A 38 -10.69 -10.00 -14.69
CA LEU A 38 -10.14 -9.52 -15.93
C LEU A 38 -9.33 -10.65 -16.58
N ASP A 39 -9.65 -10.97 -17.83
CA ASP A 39 -8.93 -11.94 -18.69
C ASP A 39 -7.42 -11.62 -18.86
N ARG A 40 -6.92 -10.58 -18.21
CA ARG A 40 -5.59 -10.01 -18.39
C ARG A 40 -4.65 -10.19 -17.21
N ASP A 41 -5.01 -10.93 -16.17
CA ASP A 41 -4.04 -11.29 -15.12
C ASP A 41 -3.23 -12.51 -15.60
N PRO A 42 -2.00 -12.32 -16.14
CA PRO A 42 -1.24 -13.39 -16.76
C PRO A 42 -0.78 -14.45 -15.76
N PHE A 43 -0.91 -14.17 -14.46
CA PHE A 43 -0.51 -15.07 -13.37
C PHE A 43 -1.71 -15.60 -12.59
N ASP A 44 -2.92 -15.22 -13.01
CA ASP A 44 -4.16 -15.56 -12.29
C ASP A 44 -4.06 -15.33 -10.77
N THR A 45 -3.37 -14.24 -10.40
CA THR A 45 -3.20 -13.87 -8.98
C THR A 45 -4.47 -13.33 -8.38
N ARG A 46 -5.35 -12.81 -9.24
CA ARG A 46 -6.60 -12.14 -8.86
C ARG A 46 -6.38 -10.92 -7.97
N LEU A 47 -5.22 -10.27 -8.07
CA LEU A 47 -4.83 -9.10 -7.30
C LEU A 47 -4.60 -7.87 -8.18
N VAL A 48 -5.05 -7.92 -9.45
CA VAL A 48 -5.04 -6.79 -10.38
C VAL A 48 -6.47 -6.35 -10.60
N PHE A 49 -6.81 -5.15 -10.13
CA PHE A 49 -8.18 -4.64 -10.14
C PHE A 49 -8.32 -3.43 -11.06
N ASN A 50 -9.36 -3.41 -11.88
CA ASN A 50 -9.73 -2.24 -12.70
C ASN A 50 -11.08 -1.67 -12.25
N ARG A 51 -11.18 -1.22 -11.01
CA ARG A 51 -12.37 -0.54 -10.49
C ARG A 51 -12.26 0.96 -10.73
N ARG A 52 -12.75 1.41 -11.89
CA ARG A 52 -12.73 2.82 -12.28
C ARG A 52 -13.59 3.74 -11.38
N PHE A 53 -14.46 3.18 -10.56
CA PHE A 53 -15.45 3.88 -9.75
C PHE A 53 -15.32 3.54 -8.27
N SER A 54 -14.11 3.48 -7.78
CA SER A 54 -13.83 3.15 -6.39
C SER A 54 -13.41 4.39 -5.60
N PRO A 55 -13.85 4.55 -4.33
CA PRO A 55 -13.33 5.59 -3.46
C PRO A 55 -11.84 5.42 -3.14
N LEU A 56 -11.27 4.24 -3.42
CA LEU A 56 -9.84 3.98 -3.28
C LEU A 56 -9.03 4.48 -4.47
N LEU A 57 -9.65 4.78 -5.62
CA LEU A 57 -8.92 5.17 -6.82
C LEU A 57 -8.32 6.57 -6.68
N THR A 58 -7.00 6.67 -6.76
CA THR A 58 -6.25 7.94 -6.61
C THR A 58 -5.66 8.44 -7.92
N ASP A 59 -5.30 7.55 -8.85
CA ASP A 59 -4.64 7.94 -10.10
C ASP A 59 -4.74 6.86 -11.19
N ILE A 60 -4.31 7.22 -12.40
CA ILE A 60 -4.13 6.30 -13.52
C ILE A 60 -2.91 5.41 -13.21
N GLY A 61 -3.00 4.14 -13.52
CA GLY A 61 -1.94 3.15 -13.31
C GLY A 61 -1.57 2.39 -14.59
N LYS A 62 -0.37 1.80 -14.59
CA LYS A 62 0.07 0.92 -15.67
C LYS A 62 -0.07 -0.54 -15.24
N TYR A 63 -0.89 -1.29 -15.95
CA TYR A 63 -1.12 -2.71 -15.72
C TYR A 63 0.17 -3.54 -15.61
N GLN A 64 1.11 -3.34 -16.57
CA GLN A 64 2.35 -4.12 -16.63
C GLN A 64 3.20 -3.98 -15.35
N ALA A 65 3.25 -2.78 -14.78
CA ALA A 65 3.98 -2.55 -13.53
C ALA A 65 3.37 -3.35 -12.37
N LYS A 66 2.02 -3.40 -12.28
CA LYS A 66 1.31 -4.16 -11.24
C LYS A 66 1.50 -5.67 -11.42
N ALA A 67 1.34 -6.16 -12.66
CA ALA A 67 1.51 -7.59 -12.97
C ALA A 67 2.96 -8.07 -12.74
N THR A 68 3.95 -7.24 -13.00
CA THR A 68 5.36 -7.61 -12.82
C THR A 68 5.68 -7.91 -11.35
N VAL A 69 5.21 -7.10 -10.42
CA VAL A 69 5.52 -7.26 -8.99
C VAL A 69 4.70 -8.35 -8.30
N LEU A 70 3.71 -8.93 -8.97
CA LEU A 70 2.94 -10.07 -8.48
C LEU A 70 3.61 -11.43 -8.77
N LYS A 71 4.84 -11.44 -9.30
CA LYS A 71 5.60 -12.68 -9.50
C LYS A 71 6.27 -13.09 -8.18
N PRO A 72 6.21 -14.37 -7.79
CA PRO A 72 6.87 -14.85 -6.57
C PRO A 72 8.36 -14.47 -6.48
N ASN A 73 9.07 -14.51 -7.61
CA ASN A 73 10.48 -14.12 -7.67
C ASN A 73 10.75 -12.65 -7.36
N PHE A 74 9.71 -11.80 -7.27
CA PHE A 74 9.90 -10.41 -6.88
C PHE A 74 10.34 -10.29 -5.41
N ALA A 75 9.89 -11.19 -4.52
CA ALA A 75 10.40 -11.26 -3.15
C ALA A 75 11.89 -11.65 -3.12
N ALA A 76 12.32 -12.55 -3.98
CA ALA A 76 13.76 -12.88 -4.11
C ALA A 76 14.57 -11.68 -4.62
N PHE A 77 14.01 -10.86 -5.51
CA PHE A 77 14.64 -9.61 -5.93
C PHE A 77 14.76 -8.62 -4.77
N VAL A 78 13.76 -8.51 -3.89
CA VAL A 78 13.82 -7.65 -2.70
C VAL A 78 14.92 -8.12 -1.74
N ILE A 79 15.06 -9.44 -1.50
CA ILE A 79 16.19 -9.99 -0.74
C ILE A 79 17.52 -9.52 -1.32
N ASP A 80 17.70 -9.59 -2.65
CA ASP A 80 18.93 -9.13 -3.30
C ASP A 80 19.20 -7.64 -3.05
N GLN A 81 18.15 -6.80 -3.05
CA GLN A 81 18.30 -5.38 -2.76
C GLN A 81 18.64 -5.13 -1.27
N PHE A 82 18.00 -5.83 -0.35
CA PHE A 82 18.28 -5.72 1.07
C PHE A 82 19.72 -6.16 1.40
N THR A 83 20.16 -7.28 0.84
CA THR A 83 21.56 -7.73 0.96
C THR A 83 22.56 -6.72 0.41
N LYS A 84 22.26 -6.12 -0.76
CA LYS A 84 23.10 -5.06 -1.34
C LYS A 84 23.13 -3.78 -0.49
N ALA A 85 22.05 -3.48 0.21
CA ALA A 85 21.98 -2.36 1.17
C ALA A 85 22.72 -2.66 2.48
N GLY A 86 23.22 -3.89 2.68
CA GLY A 86 23.95 -4.30 3.86
C GLY A 86 23.08 -4.68 5.05
N LEU A 87 21.76 -4.88 4.83
CA LEU A 87 20.82 -5.24 5.90
C LEU A 87 21.11 -6.66 6.40
N GLN A 88 21.02 -6.83 7.71
CA GLN A 88 21.26 -8.06 8.44
C GLN A 88 20.08 -8.39 9.36
N GLU A 89 20.00 -9.64 9.82
CA GLU A 89 19.01 -10.05 10.81
C GLU A 89 19.04 -9.15 12.04
N GLY A 90 17.87 -8.72 12.48
CA GLY A 90 17.69 -7.80 13.62
C GLY A 90 17.71 -6.31 13.26
N ASP A 91 18.11 -5.93 12.03
CA ASP A 91 18.04 -4.54 11.60
C ASP A 91 16.57 -4.08 11.52
N THR A 92 16.36 -2.79 11.80
CA THR A 92 15.04 -2.14 11.69
C THR A 92 14.95 -1.28 10.44
N ILE A 93 13.89 -1.45 9.68
CA ILE A 93 13.61 -0.68 8.47
C ILE A 93 12.27 0.05 8.53
N ALA A 94 12.19 1.21 7.91
CA ALA A 94 10.94 1.94 7.71
C ALA A 94 10.34 1.60 6.33
N ILE A 95 9.06 1.20 6.30
CA ILE A 95 8.38 0.82 5.07
C ILE A 95 7.17 1.72 4.83
N SER A 96 7.14 2.41 3.70
CA SER A 96 5.96 3.14 3.23
C SER A 96 5.31 2.36 2.09
N MET A 97 4.07 1.90 2.31
CA MET A 97 3.32 1.08 1.37
C MET A 97 2.12 1.83 0.80
N THR A 98 1.64 1.41 -0.34
CA THR A 98 0.47 2.00 -1.00
C THR A 98 -0.41 0.91 -1.61
N GLY A 99 -1.71 1.11 -1.62
CA GLY A 99 -2.64 0.23 -2.34
C GLY A 99 -2.35 0.12 -3.85
N SER A 100 -1.53 1.03 -4.39
CA SER A 100 -1.16 1.01 -5.81
C SER A 100 -0.35 -0.22 -6.23
N MET A 101 0.45 -0.80 -5.33
CA MET A 101 1.44 -1.84 -5.67
C MET A 101 1.38 -3.03 -4.70
N PRO A 102 0.22 -3.72 -4.59
CA PRO A 102 0.05 -4.79 -3.60
C PRO A 102 1.11 -5.90 -3.71
N GLY A 103 1.53 -6.26 -4.92
CA GLY A 103 2.58 -7.26 -5.11
C GLY A 103 3.95 -6.83 -4.55
N ALA A 104 4.31 -5.55 -4.71
CA ALA A 104 5.55 -5.03 -4.13
C ALA A 104 5.48 -5.00 -2.61
N ASN A 105 4.34 -4.59 -2.05
CA ASN A 105 4.11 -4.58 -0.61
C ASN A 105 4.26 -5.99 -0.02
N ILE A 106 3.61 -7.00 -0.63
CA ILE A 106 3.74 -8.40 -0.22
C ILE A 106 5.21 -8.84 -0.26
N ALA A 107 5.92 -8.52 -1.35
CA ALA A 107 7.30 -8.93 -1.52
C ALA A 107 8.23 -8.32 -0.46
N VAL A 108 8.06 -7.03 -0.13
CA VAL A 108 8.85 -6.35 0.90
C VAL A 108 8.58 -6.94 2.27
N LEU A 109 7.32 -7.14 2.66
CA LEU A 109 6.97 -7.74 3.93
C LEU A 109 7.52 -9.17 4.06
N ILE A 110 7.32 -10.01 3.03
CA ILE A 110 7.83 -11.38 3.02
C ILE A 110 9.38 -11.42 3.09
N ALA A 111 10.06 -10.53 2.36
CA ALA A 111 11.51 -10.44 2.40
C ALA A 111 12.01 -10.03 3.80
N SER A 112 11.33 -9.07 4.43
CA SER A 112 11.65 -8.65 5.80
C SER A 112 11.49 -9.80 6.80
N GLU A 113 10.40 -10.56 6.70
CA GLU A 113 10.18 -11.74 7.56
C GLU A 113 11.26 -12.82 7.35
N VAL A 114 11.65 -13.08 6.09
CA VAL A 114 12.64 -14.11 5.75
C VAL A 114 14.04 -13.71 6.22
N MET A 115 14.38 -12.43 6.15
CA MET A 115 15.67 -11.92 6.64
C MET A 115 15.69 -11.66 8.15
N GLY A 116 14.57 -11.85 8.86
CA GLY A 116 14.50 -11.57 10.30
C GLY A 116 14.62 -10.09 10.64
N LEU A 117 14.21 -9.20 9.71
CA LEU A 117 14.21 -7.76 9.95
C LEU A 117 13.05 -7.34 10.85
N HIS A 118 13.26 -6.29 11.62
CA HIS A 118 12.19 -5.52 12.23
C HIS A 118 11.74 -4.45 11.24
N TYR A 119 10.44 -4.11 11.26
CA TYR A 119 9.95 -3.05 10.39
C TYR A 119 8.87 -2.23 11.06
N VAL A 120 8.92 -0.93 10.83
CA VAL A 120 7.84 0.01 11.13
C VAL A 120 7.21 0.39 9.80
N SER A 121 5.89 0.23 9.68
CA SER A 121 5.24 0.40 8.39
C SER A 121 4.03 1.32 8.45
N ILE A 122 3.88 2.14 7.41
CA ILE A 122 2.73 2.99 7.16
C ILE A 122 2.16 2.64 5.80
N SER A 123 0.87 2.28 5.77
CA SER A 123 0.17 1.90 4.54
C SER A 123 -0.84 2.94 4.10
N SER A 124 -0.88 3.24 2.81
CA SER A 124 -1.96 4.02 2.20
C SER A 124 -3.08 3.10 1.73
N MET A 125 -4.34 3.48 2.02
CA MET A 125 -5.52 2.80 1.52
C MET A 125 -5.75 3.06 0.03
N GLY A 126 -5.46 4.29 -0.43
CA GLY A 126 -5.61 4.70 -1.82
C GLY A 126 -4.71 3.93 -2.78
N ALA A 127 -5.21 3.71 -3.98
CA ALA A 127 -4.56 2.93 -5.02
C ALA A 127 -4.73 3.55 -6.40
N SER A 128 -3.69 3.54 -7.23
CA SER A 128 -3.84 3.83 -8.66
C SER A 128 -4.47 2.64 -9.38
N GLU A 129 -4.97 2.87 -10.61
CA GLU A 129 -5.54 1.83 -11.46
C GLU A 129 -4.67 0.56 -11.47
N TRP A 130 -5.32 -0.60 -11.55
CA TRP A 130 -4.71 -1.94 -11.52
C TRP A 130 -4.04 -2.32 -10.18
N GLY A 131 -4.12 -1.45 -9.16
CA GLY A 131 -3.75 -1.78 -7.79
C GLY A 131 -4.96 -2.29 -6.99
N ALA A 132 -4.88 -2.20 -5.66
CA ALA A 132 -5.92 -2.62 -4.71
C ALA A 132 -7.10 -1.63 -4.68
N THR A 133 -7.75 -1.41 -5.82
CA THR A 133 -8.83 -0.42 -6.01
C THR A 133 -10.21 -0.95 -5.62
N ASP A 134 -10.33 -2.20 -5.21
CA ASP A 134 -11.61 -2.77 -4.75
C ASP A 134 -11.73 -2.70 -3.22
N LEU A 135 -12.89 -2.27 -2.69
CA LEU A 135 -13.12 -2.16 -1.25
C LEU A 135 -12.99 -3.50 -0.53
N ASN A 136 -13.43 -4.58 -1.17
CA ASN A 136 -13.33 -5.93 -0.61
C ASN A 136 -11.93 -6.54 -0.76
N ALA A 137 -11.09 -5.93 -1.57
CA ALA A 137 -9.70 -6.30 -1.83
C ALA A 137 -8.75 -5.11 -1.66
N SER A 138 -9.03 -4.24 -0.70
CA SER A 138 -8.16 -3.12 -0.34
C SER A 138 -6.84 -3.60 0.27
N TRP A 139 -5.77 -2.80 0.17
CA TRP A 139 -4.49 -3.17 0.73
C TRP A 139 -4.55 -3.49 2.25
N PRO A 140 -5.20 -2.67 3.12
CA PRO A 140 -5.31 -3.02 4.54
C PRO A 140 -6.00 -4.36 4.79
N ARG A 141 -6.96 -4.75 3.95
CA ARG A 141 -7.62 -6.05 4.04
C ARG A 141 -6.69 -7.19 3.64
N MET A 142 -5.92 -7.02 2.57
CA MET A 142 -4.90 -7.99 2.16
C MET A 142 -3.86 -8.19 3.26
N GLU A 143 -3.36 -7.10 3.81
CA GLU A 143 -2.39 -7.13 4.92
C GLU A 143 -2.95 -7.86 6.15
N LYS A 144 -4.21 -7.61 6.50
CA LYS A 144 -4.89 -8.32 7.59
C LYS A 144 -5.03 -9.82 7.33
N ILE A 145 -5.27 -10.22 6.08
CA ILE A 145 -5.30 -11.62 5.67
C ILE A 145 -3.91 -12.26 5.84
N LEU A 146 -2.85 -11.60 5.37
CA LEU A 146 -1.48 -12.07 5.51
C LEU A 146 -1.11 -12.27 6.99
N TYR A 147 -1.47 -11.32 7.85
CA TYR A 147 -1.26 -11.41 9.30
C TYR A 147 -2.01 -12.59 9.93
N LYS A 148 -3.31 -12.75 9.64
CA LYS A 148 -4.12 -13.87 10.15
C LYS A 148 -3.55 -15.23 9.75
N ASN A 149 -2.95 -15.33 8.57
CA ASN A 149 -2.31 -16.54 8.06
C ASN A 149 -0.84 -16.68 8.48
N LYS A 150 -0.35 -15.85 9.40
CA LYS A 150 1.00 -15.88 9.96
C LYS A 150 2.13 -15.75 8.92
N LEU A 151 1.85 -15.06 7.83
CA LEU A 151 2.82 -14.76 6.80
C LEU A 151 3.64 -13.51 7.12
N ILE A 152 3.08 -12.62 7.94
CA ILE A 152 3.72 -11.44 8.50
C ILE A 152 3.46 -11.38 10.02
N LYS A 153 4.37 -10.75 10.77
CA LYS A 153 4.29 -10.69 12.24
C LYS A 153 3.26 -9.68 12.75
N HIS A 154 3.10 -8.57 12.04
CA HIS A 154 2.12 -7.53 12.37
C HIS A 154 1.64 -6.83 11.10
N THR A 155 0.55 -6.10 11.21
CA THR A 155 0.05 -5.18 10.19
C THR A 155 0.70 -3.82 10.34
N SER A 156 0.47 -2.91 9.40
CA SER A 156 0.99 -1.54 9.45
C SER A 156 0.65 -0.85 10.76
N ASN A 157 1.61 -0.08 11.28
CA ASN A 157 1.49 0.71 12.52
C ASN A 157 0.46 1.83 12.36
N LYS A 158 0.42 2.45 11.18
CA LYS A 158 -0.56 3.47 10.81
C LYS A 158 -1.03 3.30 9.37
N PHE A 159 -2.21 3.85 9.09
CA PHE A 159 -2.79 3.92 7.76
C PHE A 159 -3.00 5.38 7.36
N SER A 160 -2.77 5.70 6.08
CA SER A 160 -3.16 6.97 5.48
C SER A 160 -4.26 6.75 4.45
N TYR A 161 -5.01 7.80 4.16
CA TYR A 161 -6.01 7.72 3.09
C TYR A 161 -5.35 7.51 1.72
N GLY A 162 -4.13 8.00 1.53
CA GLY A 162 -3.42 7.97 0.25
C GLY A 162 -3.84 9.11 -0.67
N GLY A 163 -3.39 9.05 -1.92
CA GLY A 163 -3.50 10.15 -2.87
C GLY A 163 -2.40 11.18 -2.67
N ALA A 164 -2.53 12.34 -3.30
CA ALA A 164 -1.57 13.43 -3.14
C ALA A 164 -1.51 13.86 -1.67
N ALA A 165 -0.30 13.84 -1.13
CA ALA A 165 0.01 14.24 0.26
C ALA A 165 -0.81 13.51 1.36
N ASP A 166 -1.16 12.25 1.14
CA ASP A 166 -2.02 11.44 2.02
C ASP A 166 -3.44 12.02 2.23
N TYR A 167 -3.86 12.86 1.31
CA TYR A 167 -5.09 13.61 1.39
C TYR A 167 -6.02 13.24 0.24
N VAL A 168 -6.87 12.24 0.41
CA VAL A 168 -7.95 11.92 -0.53
C VAL A 168 -9.08 12.93 -0.33
N LYS A 169 -8.81 14.22 -0.54
CA LYS A 169 -9.86 15.26 -0.38
C LYS A 169 -10.75 15.44 -1.60
N LYS A 170 -10.26 15.12 -2.79
CA LYS A 170 -11.02 15.21 -4.03
C LYS A 170 -10.63 14.03 -4.93
N GLY A 171 -11.59 13.17 -5.20
CA GLY A 171 -11.49 12.31 -6.36
C GLY A 171 -11.07 13.14 -7.57
N PHE A 172 -10.47 12.52 -8.54
CA PHE A 172 -9.99 13.13 -9.78
C PHE A 172 -10.85 14.32 -10.22
N LYS A 173 -10.27 15.52 -10.33
CA LYS A 173 -10.96 16.69 -10.92
C LYS A 173 -11.49 16.43 -12.33
N SER A 174 -10.87 15.53 -13.09
CA SER A 174 -11.29 15.15 -14.43
C SER A 174 -12.50 14.21 -14.47
N ARG A 175 -13.03 13.78 -13.32
CA ARG A 175 -14.19 12.90 -13.21
C ARG A 175 -15.19 13.47 -12.22
N GLN A 176 -15.57 14.71 -12.44
CA GLN A 176 -16.59 15.44 -11.66
C GLN A 176 -17.95 14.73 -11.56
N ASP A 177 -18.18 13.71 -12.41
CA ASP A 177 -19.44 12.95 -12.47
C ASP A 177 -19.60 11.88 -11.38
N TYR A 178 -18.59 11.67 -10.54
CA TYR A 178 -18.69 10.71 -9.43
C TYR A 178 -19.22 11.35 -8.16
N GLY A 179 -20.34 12.05 -8.32
CA GLY A 179 -21.24 12.51 -7.27
C GLY A 179 -20.63 12.61 -5.89
N GLY A 180 -20.31 13.80 -5.44
CA GLY A 180 -20.01 14.29 -4.09
C GLY A 180 -19.94 13.30 -2.92
N PHE A 181 -19.38 12.11 -3.15
CA PHE A 181 -19.24 11.12 -2.12
C PHE A 181 -18.21 11.61 -1.11
N ASN A 182 -18.60 11.69 0.13
CA ASN A 182 -17.67 11.84 1.24
C ASN A 182 -16.75 10.61 1.25
N GLN A 183 -15.66 10.67 0.48
CA GLN A 183 -14.70 9.57 0.33
C GLN A 183 -14.06 9.24 1.66
N ARG A 184 -13.86 10.25 2.53
CA ARG A 184 -13.28 10.08 3.85
C ARG A 184 -14.16 9.17 4.70
N GLU A 185 -15.45 9.43 4.83
CA GLU A 185 -16.36 8.57 5.61
C GLU A 185 -16.38 7.12 5.14
N LYS A 186 -16.27 6.91 3.82
CA LYS A 186 -16.19 5.55 3.27
C LYS A 186 -14.88 4.86 3.61
N LEU A 187 -13.77 5.60 3.60
CA LEU A 187 -12.46 5.06 3.95
C LEU A 187 -12.36 4.83 5.47
N ASP A 188 -12.93 5.72 6.29
CA ASP A 188 -13.07 5.53 7.73
C ASP A 188 -13.89 4.28 8.05
N SER A 189 -15.03 4.13 7.39
CA SER A 189 -15.87 2.94 7.53
C SER A 189 -15.17 1.67 7.07
N LEU A 190 -14.39 1.75 5.99
CA LEU A 190 -13.60 0.62 5.50
C LEU A 190 -12.55 0.19 6.52
N ILE A 191 -11.70 1.11 6.97
CA ILE A 191 -10.62 0.77 7.91
C ILE A 191 -11.18 0.29 9.24
N GLN A 192 -12.27 0.91 9.73
CA GLN A 192 -12.95 0.48 10.94
C GLN A 192 -13.57 -0.92 10.80
N SER A 193 -14.07 -1.28 9.62
CA SER A 193 -14.57 -2.64 9.35
C SER A 193 -13.48 -3.71 9.40
N ILE A 194 -12.25 -3.33 9.10
CA ILE A 194 -11.09 -4.23 9.14
C ILE A 194 -10.53 -4.33 10.57
N TYR A 195 -10.56 -3.23 11.32
CA TYR A 195 -10.04 -3.12 12.68
C TYR A 195 -11.13 -2.61 13.65
N PRO A 196 -12.17 -3.40 13.94
CA PRO A 196 -13.36 -2.93 14.67
C PRO A 196 -13.08 -2.53 16.12
N ASN A 197 -12.03 -3.05 16.72
CA ASN A 197 -11.69 -2.85 18.12
C ASN A 197 -10.62 -1.77 18.37
N THR A 198 -10.14 -1.10 17.31
CA THR A 198 -9.12 -0.07 17.40
C THR A 198 -9.70 1.27 16.97
N PRO A 199 -9.60 2.32 17.78
CA PRO A 199 -10.09 3.65 17.43
C PRO A 199 -9.43 4.21 16.16
N LEU A 200 -10.17 4.98 15.36
CA LEU A 200 -9.68 5.55 14.11
C LEU A 200 -8.45 6.46 14.30
N ASN A 201 -8.38 7.22 15.39
CA ASN A 201 -7.26 8.09 15.72
C ASN A 201 -5.98 7.32 16.04
N GLU A 202 -6.08 6.06 16.45
CA GLU A 202 -4.93 5.18 16.62
C GLU A 202 -4.50 4.54 15.30
N LEU A 203 -5.44 4.32 14.38
CA LEU A 203 -5.19 3.69 13.08
C LEU A 203 -4.68 4.68 12.04
N LEU A 204 -5.24 5.90 12.01
CA LEU A 204 -5.01 6.85 10.92
C LEU A 204 -3.90 7.84 11.24
N LEU A 205 -2.96 7.98 10.31
CA LEU A 205 -1.82 8.88 10.40
C LEU A 205 -2.23 10.36 10.57
N LEU A 206 -3.32 10.78 9.92
CA LEU A 206 -3.78 12.16 9.84
C LEU A 206 -5.20 12.36 10.42
N SER A 207 -5.65 11.48 11.33
CA SER A 207 -6.99 11.56 11.92
C SER A 207 -7.22 12.84 12.71
N ASN A 208 -6.16 13.44 13.27
CA ASN A 208 -6.18 14.65 14.11
C ASN A 208 -5.90 15.94 13.32
N LEU A 209 -5.85 15.91 12.01
CA LEU A 209 -5.99 17.15 11.26
C LEU A 209 -7.43 17.62 11.44
N ASP A 210 -7.61 18.39 12.52
CA ASP A 210 -8.87 18.97 12.92
C ASP A 210 -9.65 19.49 11.73
N SER A 211 -10.94 19.15 11.70
CA SER A 211 -11.94 19.77 10.84
C SER A 211 -11.94 21.30 10.97
N ASN A 212 -11.32 21.85 12.01
CA ASN A 212 -11.15 23.28 12.27
C ASN A 212 -9.90 23.88 11.61
N ASN A 213 -8.93 23.08 11.16
CA ASN A 213 -7.77 23.56 10.43
C ASN A 213 -7.91 23.38 8.90
N ASP A 214 -9.15 23.31 8.42
CA ASP A 214 -9.53 23.46 7.01
C ASP A 214 -9.21 24.88 6.45
N GLN A 215 -8.58 25.73 7.25
CA GLN A 215 -8.00 27.00 6.85
C GLN A 215 -6.57 26.88 6.26
N PHE A 216 -6.31 25.88 5.43
CA PHE A 216 -5.44 26.17 4.31
C PHE A 216 -6.24 27.12 3.41
N PRO A 217 -5.67 28.26 3.00
CA PRO A 217 -6.42 29.24 2.22
C PRO A 217 -6.82 28.63 0.87
N MET A 218 -7.95 27.93 0.88
CA MET A 218 -8.59 27.36 -0.30
C MET A 218 -9.37 28.39 -1.09
N ASN A 219 -9.37 29.67 -0.65
CA ASN A 219 -10.31 30.66 -1.10
C ASN A 219 -9.86 31.53 -2.28
N SER A 220 -8.82 31.17 -3.02
CA SER A 220 -8.36 32.03 -4.12
C SER A 220 -7.85 31.32 -5.36
N ILE A 221 -8.51 30.23 -5.80
CA ILE A 221 -8.25 29.74 -7.15
C ILE A 221 -9.60 29.46 -7.81
N GLU A 222 -9.96 30.38 -8.70
CA GLU A 222 -11.06 30.26 -9.65
C GLU A 222 -10.86 29.05 -10.56
N ASP A 223 -11.97 28.49 -11.02
CA ASP A 223 -12.17 27.12 -11.43
C ASP A 223 -11.54 26.65 -12.75
N ASP A 224 -10.69 27.38 -13.45
CA ASP A 224 -10.36 27.06 -14.84
C ASP A 224 -8.88 26.97 -15.24
N GLU A 225 -7.93 27.00 -14.31
CA GLU A 225 -6.52 26.82 -14.69
C GLU A 225 -5.92 25.55 -14.10
N CYS A 226 -5.12 24.84 -14.92
CA CYS A 226 -4.27 23.73 -14.53
C CYS A 226 -3.68 23.96 -13.14
N LEU A 227 -3.94 23.01 -12.21
CA LEU A 227 -3.44 23.10 -10.84
C LEU A 227 -1.99 23.58 -10.84
N PRO A 228 -1.71 24.76 -10.29
CA PRO A 228 -0.32 25.13 -10.08
C PRO A 228 0.29 24.10 -9.16
N ILE A 229 1.43 23.57 -9.58
CA ILE A 229 2.28 22.61 -8.89
C ILE A 229 2.51 22.92 -7.39
N GLY A 230 2.13 24.14 -6.92
CA GLY A 230 2.36 24.61 -5.58
C GLY A 230 1.47 24.09 -4.45
N ARG A 231 0.26 23.58 -4.73
CA ARG A 231 -0.65 23.10 -3.65
C ARG A 231 -0.32 21.72 -3.13
N GLU A 232 0.22 20.87 -3.94
CA GLU A 232 0.69 19.54 -3.54
C GLU A 232 1.92 19.64 -2.60
N TYR A 233 2.70 20.71 -2.71
CA TYR A 233 3.92 20.90 -1.92
C TYR A 233 3.69 21.28 -0.46
N TYR A 234 2.55 21.87 -0.09
CA TYR A 234 2.33 22.30 1.30
C TYR A 234 1.86 21.18 2.22
N ALA A 235 1.10 20.22 1.73
CA ALA A 235 0.66 19.08 2.53
C ALA A 235 1.69 17.94 2.56
N LEU A 236 2.57 17.84 1.55
CA LEU A 236 3.63 16.84 1.51
C LEU A 236 4.61 16.94 2.69
N PRO A 237 5.11 18.14 3.08
CA PRO A 237 5.98 18.26 4.25
C PRO A 237 5.33 17.77 5.55
N ILE A 238 4.03 18.05 5.74
CA ILE A 238 3.30 17.60 6.94
C ILE A 238 3.16 16.08 6.95
N SER A 239 2.79 15.49 5.83
CA SER A 239 2.69 14.03 5.71
C SER A 239 4.04 13.35 5.93
N VAL A 240 5.12 13.90 5.38
CA VAL A 240 6.47 13.38 5.59
C VAL A 240 6.88 13.50 7.06
N ALA A 241 6.67 14.65 7.70
CA ALA A 241 7.00 14.85 9.11
C ALA A 241 6.25 13.87 10.01
N ARG A 242 4.94 13.68 9.80
CA ARG A 242 4.13 12.72 10.56
C ARG A 242 4.58 11.27 10.35
N ARG A 243 5.02 10.90 9.14
CA ARG A 243 5.59 9.58 8.89
C ARG A 243 6.91 9.39 9.63
N LEU A 244 7.79 10.39 9.64
CA LEU A 244 9.04 10.35 10.38
C LEU A 244 8.79 10.21 11.88
N GLU A 245 7.87 10.99 12.46
CA GLU A 245 7.49 10.87 13.88
C GLU A 245 7.06 9.42 14.23
N VAL A 246 6.26 8.79 13.38
CA VAL A 246 5.84 7.38 13.60
C VAL A 246 7.04 6.44 13.49
N TYR A 247 7.89 6.60 12.49
CA TYR A 247 9.07 5.76 12.33
C TYR A 247 10.04 5.89 13.50
N GLU A 248 10.25 7.11 13.99
CA GLU A 248 11.12 7.35 15.14
C GLU A 248 10.54 6.81 16.46
N SER A 249 9.23 6.97 16.68
CA SER A 249 8.57 6.54 17.91
C SER A 249 8.37 5.03 18.02
N GLU A 250 8.25 4.33 16.91
CA GLU A 250 7.96 2.88 16.87
C GLU A 250 9.23 2.03 16.62
N ALA A 251 10.35 2.65 16.27
CA ALA A 251 11.62 1.95 16.02
C ALA A 251 12.48 1.77 17.28
N LEU A 252 12.11 2.43 18.40
CA LEU A 252 12.78 2.35 19.71
C LEU A 252 12.14 1.25 20.57
#